data_6ca28e5b812e731ae2c7f5ae7844b6dc
#
_entry.id   6ca28e5b812e731ae2c7f5ae7844b6dc
#
_cell.length_a   1.000
_cell.length_b   1.000
_cell.length_c   1.000
_cell.angle_alpha   90.00
_cell.angle_beta   90.00
_cell.angle_gamma   90.00
#
_symmetry.space_group_name_H-M   'P 1'
#
loop_
_entity.id
_entity.type
_entity.pdbx_description
1 polymer ?
#
loop_
_entity_poly.entity_id
_entity_poly.type
_entity_poly.pdbx_seq_one_letter_code
_entity_poly.pdbx_strand_id
1 'polypeptide(L)'
;MKKIVALILALVFVLSMSALADAATGADVKGTGVELTIYTNSGSSGRADWLKERAAQDGYNLTIVEEGAGAVQQRLINEGEATPCDVVFGLNAIIWNDLIARDILVAIDAPSWADEVSEGLNDPNGYYYAIVKQAILLAYDSNQLSPEEAPKDWPDLWEKEEFWTKYESQIKLTGGTTRNVLAGILTRYVDPDGELGISEEGWNAIGEFFAHGTPVEDGVDLYAQMVNENSPVLIGQMWSSGADQYDEQYGVKTGYAVPEVGVPYAVEGVAIVKTTKNFDEAQRFVEWFGSAQIQGEWSEQFKTMPANELAAEKAPASQIEMCSIPAQDIDWALVAANIDAWCEKIMLEYMQ
;
A
#
# COMPACT_ATOMS: atom_id res chain seq x y z
N MET A 1 -18.92 -3.50 -54.02
CA MET A 1 -17.67 -4.01 -53.42
C MET A 1 -17.16 -3.19 -52.22
N LYS A 2 -17.12 -1.84 -52.26
CA LYS A 2 -16.63 -1.03 -51.10
C LYS A 2 -17.46 -1.14 -49.84
N LYS A 3 -18.78 -1.38 -49.90
CA LYS A 3 -19.65 -1.50 -48.70
C LYS A 3 -19.56 -2.87 -48.01
N ILE A 4 -19.22 -3.93 -48.74
CA ILE A 4 -19.07 -5.28 -48.19
C ILE A 4 -17.72 -5.43 -47.48
N VAL A 5 -16.67 -4.76 -47.96
CA VAL A 5 -15.34 -4.75 -47.32
C VAL A 5 -15.38 -4.00 -46.00
N ALA A 6 -16.16 -2.90 -45.87
CA ALA A 6 -16.31 -2.16 -44.62
C ALA A 6 -17.08 -2.96 -43.55
N LEU A 7 -18.05 -3.80 -43.95
CA LEU A 7 -18.81 -4.63 -43.04
C LEU A 7 -17.97 -5.80 -42.50
N ILE A 8 -17.10 -6.39 -43.32
CA ILE A 8 -16.21 -7.49 -42.89
C ILE A 8 -15.11 -6.95 -41.95
N LEU A 9 -14.58 -5.76 -42.20
CA LEU A 9 -13.61 -5.13 -41.29
C LEU A 9 -14.22 -4.74 -39.95
N ALA A 10 -15.47 -4.27 -39.95
CA ALA A 10 -16.18 -3.97 -38.69
C ALA A 10 -16.50 -5.24 -37.89
N LEU A 11 -16.85 -6.36 -38.59
CA LEU A 11 -17.14 -7.65 -37.91
C LEU A 11 -15.87 -8.29 -37.35
N VAL A 12 -14.72 -8.15 -38.00
CA VAL A 12 -13.43 -8.65 -37.54
C VAL A 12 -12.96 -7.82 -36.32
N PHE A 13 -13.23 -6.50 -36.28
CA PHE A 13 -12.87 -5.64 -35.17
C PHE A 13 -13.75 -5.89 -33.93
N VAL A 14 -15.05 -6.17 -34.14
CA VAL A 14 -15.97 -6.53 -33.04
C VAL A 14 -15.67 -7.93 -32.49
N LEU A 15 -15.30 -8.88 -33.35
CA LEU A 15 -14.88 -10.23 -32.93
C LEU A 15 -13.51 -10.24 -32.21
N SER A 16 -12.60 -9.32 -32.58
CA SER A 16 -11.32 -9.18 -31.87
C SER A 16 -11.46 -8.48 -30.52
N MET A 17 -12.40 -7.55 -30.36
CA MET A 17 -12.69 -6.96 -29.04
C MET A 17 -13.42 -7.92 -28.10
N SER A 18 -14.32 -8.79 -28.60
CA SER A 18 -14.95 -9.81 -27.74
C SER A 18 -14.00 -10.96 -27.39
N ALA A 19 -13.02 -11.28 -28.23
CA ALA A 19 -12.00 -12.28 -27.93
C ALA A 19 -10.91 -11.75 -26.94
N LEU A 20 -10.68 -10.44 -26.89
CA LEU A 20 -9.79 -9.81 -25.89
C LEU A 20 -10.48 -9.68 -24.51
N ALA A 21 -11.81 -9.58 -24.47
CA ALA A 21 -12.55 -9.50 -23.21
C ALA A 21 -12.67 -10.87 -22.48
N ASP A 22 -12.57 -11.99 -23.20
CA ASP A 22 -12.67 -13.34 -22.63
C ASP A 22 -11.29 -13.94 -22.22
N ALA A 23 -10.19 -13.29 -22.58
CA ALA A 23 -8.84 -13.83 -22.36
C ALA A 23 -8.17 -13.33 -21.06
N ALA A 24 -8.79 -12.45 -20.30
CA ALA A 24 -8.05 -11.61 -19.35
C ALA A 24 -8.50 -11.66 -17.89
N THR A 25 -9.10 -12.70 -17.38
CA THR A 25 -9.60 -12.54 -16.01
C THR A 25 -8.90 -13.34 -14.93
N GLY A 26 -8.03 -14.30 -15.21
CA GLY A 26 -7.42 -15.14 -14.13
C GLY A 26 -8.44 -15.75 -13.14
N ALA A 27 -9.64 -15.14 -13.07
CA ALA A 27 -10.72 -15.52 -12.17
C ALA A 27 -11.31 -16.93 -12.45
N ASP A 28 -11.12 -17.45 -13.66
CA ASP A 28 -11.53 -18.81 -14.03
C ASP A 28 -10.54 -19.88 -13.56
N VAL A 29 -9.39 -19.48 -13.04
CA VAL A 29 -8.41 -20.41 -12.48
C VAL A 29 -8.92 -20.93 -11.14
N LYS A 30 -9.08 -22.24 -11.05
CA LYS A 30 -9.62 -22.90 -9.85
C LYS A 30 -8.51 -23.57 -9.06
N GLY A 31 -8.67 -23.55 -7.75
CA GLY A 31 -7.84 -24.33 -6.83
C GLY A 31 -8.08 -25.83 -6.99
N THR A 32 -7.12 -26.61 -6.53
CA THR A 32 -7.17 -28.08 -6.54
C THR A 32 -7.57 -28.67 -5.19
N GLY A 33 -7.81 -27.82 -4.19
CA GLY A 33 -8.11 -28.22 -2.81
C GLY A 33 -6.87 -28.50 -1.97
N VAL A 34 -5.66 -28.34 -2.53
CA VAL A 34 -4.41 -28.37 -1.76
C VAL A 34 -4.43 -27.20 -0.78
N GLU A 35 -4.11 -27.47 0.48
CA GLU A 35 -4.05 -26.43 1.50
C GLU A 35 -2.86 -25.49 1.25
N LEU A 36 -3.15 -24.18 1.23
CA LEU A 36 -2.15 -23.12 1.20
C LEU A 36 -2.12 -22.40 2.53
N THR A 37 -0.93 -22.22 3.08
CA THR A 37 -0.69 -21.33 4.23
C THR A 37 -0.27 -19.97 3.73
N ILE A 38 -1.03 -18.94 4.12
CA ILE A 38 -0.84 -17.56 3.68
C ILE A 38 -0.51 -16.69 4.88
N TYR A 39 0.57 -15.88 4.77
CA TYR A 39 0.89 -14.84 5.74
C TYR A 39 0.52 -13.47 5.18
N THR A 40 -0.08 -12.62 6.02
CA THR A 40 -0.51 -11.28 5.57
C THR A 40 -0.59 -10.29 6.72
N ASN A 41 -0.42 -9.01 6.40
CA ASN A 41 -0.78 -7.90 7.27
C ASN A 41 -2.10 -7.22 6.86
N SER A 42 -2.74 -7.69 5.81
CA SER A 42 -3.96 -7.11 5.24
C SER A 42 -5.19 -8.01 5.45
N GLY A 43 -5.20 -8.81 6.54
CA GLY A 43 -6.29 -9.73 6.89
C GLY A 43 -7.35 -9.17 7.84
N SER A 44 -7.08 -8.02 8.49
CA SER A 44 -7.94 -7.42 9.50
C SER A 44 -9.32 -6.98 8.98
N SER A 45 -10.21 -6.65 9.89
CA SER A 45 -11.56 -6.14 9.59
C SER A 45 -12.39 -7.09 8.71
N GLY A 46 -12.24 -8.39 8.93
CA GLY A 46 -13.00 -9.44 8.21
C GLY A 46 -12.41 -9.84 6.85
N ARG A 47 -11.29 -9.23 6.43
CA ARG A 47 -10.65 -9.52 5.14
C ARG A 47 -10.17 -10.96 5.02
N ALA A 48 -9.54 -11.50 6.08
CA ALA A 48 -9.08 -12.89 6.07
C ALA A 48 -10.23 -13.88 5.96
N ASP A 49 -11.33 -13.66 6.67
CA ASP A 49 -12.50 -14.55 6.63
C ASP A 49 -13.20 -14.47 5.27
N TRP A 50 -13.39 -13.27 4.73
CA TRP A 50 -13.94 -13.07 3.39
C TRP A 50 -13.09 -13.79 2.33
N LEU A 51 -11.76 -13.65 2.40
CA LEU A 51 -10.86 -14.28 1.44
C LEU A 51 -10.96 -15.82 1.50
N LYS A 52 -11.00 -16.41 2.70
CA LYS A 52 -11.20 -17.85 2.87
C LYS A 52 -12.52 -18.33 2.25
N GLU A 53 -13.62 -17.63 2.56
CA GLU A 53 -14.94 -17.98 2.07
C GLU A 53 -15.04 -17.83 0.55
N ARG A 54 -14.50 -16.71 0.02
CA ARG A 54 -14.54 -16.44 -1.42
C ARG A 54 -13.65 -17.42 -2.21
N ALA A 55 -12.45 -17.69 -1.72
CA ALA A 55 -11.51 -18.63 -2.33
C ALA A 55 -12.04 -20.08 -2.32
N ALA A 56 -12.73 -20.48 -1.26
CA ALA A 56 -13.35 -21.82 -1.17
C ALA A 56 -14.40 -22.05 -2.26
N GLN A 57 -15.12 -21.02 -2.71
CA GLN A 57 -16.08 -21.13 -3.82
C GLN A 57 -15.38 -21.51 -5.15
N ASP A 58 -14.10 -21.15 -5.27
CA ASP A 58 -13.28 -21.42 -6.44
C ASP A 58 -12.28 -22.58 -6.22
N GLY A 59 -12.50 -23.38 -5.15
CA GLY A 59 -11.78 -24.62 -4.91
C GLY A 59 -10.47 -24.49 -4.16
N TYR A 60 -10.12 -23.31 -3.63
CA TYR A 60 -8.95 -23.12 -2.79
C TYR A 60 -9.25 -23.46 -1.33
N ASN A 61 -8.24 -23.99 -0.65
CA ASN A 61 -8.27 -24.27 0.79
C ASN A 61 -7.19 -23.43 1.48
N LEU A 62 -7.58 -22.40 2.25
CA LEU A 62 -6.65 -21.40 2.79
C LEU A 62 -6.57 -21.45 4.32
N THR A 63 -5.36 -21.56 4.84
CA THR A 63 -5.01 -21.21 6.21
C THR A 63 -4.32 -19.85 6.22
N ILE A 64 -4.94 -18.82 6.82
CA ILE A 64 -4.43 -17.46 6.83
C ILE A 64 -3.93 -17.11 8.23
N VAL A 65 -2.68 -16.65 8.29
CA VAL A 65 -2.04 -16.10 9.48
C VAL A 65 -1.91 -14.59 9.30
N GLU A 66 -2.58 -13.86 10.16
CA GLU A 66 -2.58 -12.40 10.14
C GLU A 66 -1.70 -11.86 11.26
N GLU A 67 -0.75 -11.01 10.91
CA GLU A 67 0.13 -10.29 11.84
C GLU A 67 0.46 -8.91 11.23
N GLY A 68 1.04 -7.99 12.02
CA GLY A 68 1.54 -6.72 11.48
C GLY A 68 2.67 -6.94 10.47
N ALA A 69 2.83 -6.03 9.50
CA ALA A 69 3.77 -6.19 8.37
C ALA A 69 5.21 -6.53 8.81
N GLY A 70 5.74 -5.83 9.82
CA GLY A 70 7.05 -6.13 10.40
C GLY A 70 7.11 -7.49 11.11
N ALA A 71 6.00 -7.94 11.72
CA ALA A 71 5.92 -9.25 12.35
C ALA A 71 5.91 -10.37 11.31
N VAL A 72 5.16 -10.22 10.20
CA VAL A 72 5.19 -11.15 9.06
C VAL A 72 6.61 -11.26 8.50
N GLN A 73 7.29 -10.13 8.28
CA GLN A 73 8.68 -10.09 7.82
C GLN A 73 9.60 -10.87 8.74
N GLN A 74 9.61 -10.54 10.04
CA GLN A 74 10.46 -11.21 11.02
C GLN A 74 10.14 -12.69 11.16
N ARG A 75 8.88 -13.07 11.07
CA ARG A 75 8.45 -14.45 11.11
C ARG A 75 9.02 -15.26 9.95
N LEU A 76 8.89 -14.76 8.70
CA LEU A 76 9.48 -15.39 7.52
C LEU A 76 11.00 -15.54 7.64
N ILE A 77 11.69 -14.49 8.14
CA ILE A 77 13.13 -14.52 8.37
C ILE A 77 13.52 -15.58 9.42
N ASN A 78 12.81 -15.62 10.54
CA ASN A 78 13.13 -16.51 11.66
C ASN A 78 12.80 -17.98 11.36
N GLU A 79 11.71 -18.24 10.65
CA GLU A 79 11.31 -19.60 10.24
C GLU A 79 12.21 -20.14 9.13
N GLY A 80 12.73 -19.27 8.24
CA GLY A 80 13.65 -19.63 7.17
C GLY A 80 13.13 -20.80 6.31
N GLU A 81 13.97 -21.82 6.10
CA GLU A 81 13.60 -23.00 5.30
C GLU A 81 12.48 -23.88 5.93
N ALA A 82 12.18 -23.68 7.21
CA ALA A 82 11.14 -24.41 7.93
C ALA A 82 9.77 -23.73 7.90
N THR A 83 9.66 -22.57 7.25
CA THR A 83 8.38 -21.86 7.19
C THR A 83 7.30 -22.71 6.52
N PRO A 84 6.08 -22.78 7.10
CA PRO A 84 4.95 -23.39 6.44
C PRO A 84 4.28 -22.46 5.42
N CYS A 85 4.72 -21.21 5.29
CA CYS A 85 4.12 -20.22 4.42
C CYS A 85 4.34 -20.55 2.95
N ASP A 86 3.27 -20.61 2.18
CA ASP A 86 3.30 -20.81 0.73
C ASP A 86 3.23 -19.48 -0.02
N VAL A 87 2.34 -18.59 0.42
CA VAL A 87 2.08 -17.29 -0.19
C VAL A 87 2.10 -16.20 0.88
N VAL A 88 2.65 -15.05 0.55
CA VAL A 88 2.57 -13.84 1.37
C VAL A 88 1.91 -12.74 0.57
N PHE A 89 0.97 -11.97 1.19
CA PHE A 89 0.39 -10.80 0.54
C PHE A 89 0.21 -9.63 1.50
N GLY A 90 -0.02 -8.45 0.95
CA GLY A 90 0.02 -7.19 1.66
C GLY A 90 1.42 -6.59 1.57
N LEU A 91 2.02 -6.31 2.72
CA LEU A 91 3.36 -5.74 2.88
C LEU A 91 3.53 -4.41 2.10
N ASN A 92 4.76 -3.95 1.91
CA ASN A 92 5.08 -2.76 1.14
C ASN A 92 6.46 -2.88 0.49
N ALA A 93 6.83 -1.92 -0.35
CA ALA A 93 8.08 -1.93 -1.11
C ALA A 93 9.33 -2.11 -0.24
N ILE A 94 9.36 -1.54 0.97
CA ILE A 94 10.48 -1.66 1.92
C ILE A 94 10.69 -3.13 2.31
N ILE A 95 9.61 -3.79 2.72
CA ILE A 95 9.66 -5.19 3.17
C ILE A 95 9.90 -6.13 1.99
N TRP A 96 9.28 -5.89 0.84
CA TRP A 96 9.51 -6.68 -0.36
C TRP A 96 10.99 -6.71 -0.75
N ASN A 97 11.65 -5.55 -0.78
CA ASN A 97 13.07 -5.47 -1.11
C ASN A 97 13.95 -6.22 -0.09
N ASP A 98 13.65 -6.17 1.21
CA ASP A 98 14.39 -6.93 2.22
C ASP A 98 14.19 -8.45 2.06
N LEU A 99 12.97 -8.91 1.82
CA LEU A 99 12.68 -10.35 1.61
C LEU A 99 13.36 -10.88 0.33
N ILE A 100 13.39 -10.09 -0.75
CA ILE A 100 14.10 -10.41 -1.99
C ILE A 100 15.60 -10.49 -1.73
N ALA A 101 16.18 -9.50 -1.06
CA ALA A 101 17.62 -9.48 -0.75
C ALA A 101 18.06 -10.68 0.12
N ARG A 102 17.15 -11.23 0.93
CA ARG A 102 17.35 -12.42 1.77
C ARG A 102 17.05 -13.73 1.07
N ASP A 103 16.68 -13.71 -0.22
CA ASP A 103 16.36 -14.92 -1.00
C ASP A 103 15.19 -15.74 -0.42
N ILE A 104 14.20 -15.05 0.20
CA ILE A 104 13.02 -15.69 0.83
C ILE A 104 11.90 -15.92 -0.20
N LEU A 105 11.83 -15.09 -1.23
CA LEU A 105 10.81 -15.16 -2.28
C LEU A 105 11.34 -15.90 -3.51
N VAL A 106 10.43 -16.43 -4.32
CA VAL A 106 10.75 -16.99 -5.63
C VAL A 106 10.13 -16.14 -6.73
N ALA A 107 10.93 -15.83 -7.75
CA ALA A 107 10.40 -15.17 -8.95
C ALA A 107 9.54 -16.15 -9.75
N ILE A 108 8.40 -15.67 -10.24
CA ILE A 108 7.47 -16.44 -11.07
C ILE A 108 7.25 -15.74 -12.41
N ASP A 109 6.79 -16.50 -13.40
CA ASP A 109 6.31 -15.92 -14.66
C ASP A 109 5.15 -14.98 -14.38
N ALA A 110 5.04 -13.90 -15.16
CA ALA A 110 4.01 -12.90 -14.99
C ALA A 110 2.60 -13.55 -15.07
N PRO A 111 1.75 -13.34 -14.05
CA PRO A 111 0.36 -13.76 -14.13
C PRO A 111 -0.37 -13.02 -15.26
N SER A 112 -1.46 -13.58 -15.76
CA SER A 112 -2.17 -13.06 -16.93
C SER A 112 -2.67 -11.62 -16.78
N TRP A 113 -2.85 -11.16 -15.56
CA TRP A 113 -3.29 -9.81 -15.21
C TRP A 113 -2.14 -8.83 -14.94
N ALA A 114 -0.88 -9.27 -15.04
CA ALA A 114 0.27 -8.40 -14.68
C ALA A 114 0.36 -7.14 -15.54
N ASP A 115 -0.01 -7.24 -16.82
CA ASP A 115 -0.02 -6.10 -17.76
C ASP A 115 -1.20 -5.13 -17.53
N GLU A 116 -2.15 -5.52 -16.68
CA GLU A 116 -3.28 -4.68 -16.27
C GLU A 116 -2.93 -3.78 -15.06
N VAL A 117 -1.75 -3.95 -14.49
CA VAL A 117 -1.24 -3.15 -13.37
C VAL A 117 -0.42 -1.98 -13.90
N SER A 118 -0.60 -0.79 -13.29
CA SER A 118 0.16 0.41 -13.67
C SER A 118 1.67 0.14 -13.65
N GLU A 119 2.39 0.72 -14.63
CA GLU A 119 3.84 0.58 -14.77
C GLU A 119 4.57 0.98 -13.47
N GLY A 120 5.55 0.18 -13.09
CA GLY A 120 6.39 0.42 -11.91
C GLY A 120 5.83 -0.09 -10.58
N LEU A 121 4.61 -0.64 -10.54
CA LEU A 121 4.06 -1.21 -9.30
C LEU A 121 4.43 -2.67 -9.09
N ASN A 122 4.60 -3.45 -10.15
CA ASN A 122 5.09 -4.83 -10.08
C ASN A 122 6.62 -4.85 -9.92
N ASP A 123 7.14 -5.87 -9.24
CA ASP A 123 8.58 -6.12 -9.26
C ASP A 123 9.05 -6.50 -10.67
N PRO A 124 10.07 -5.81 -11.23
CA PRO A 124 10.52 -6.05 -12.60
C PRO A 124 11.16 -7.44 -12.81
N ASN A 125 11.53 -8.12 -11.73
CA ASN A 125 12.12 -9.45 -11.76
C ASN A 125 11.11 -10.55 -11.41
N GLY A 126 9.84 -10.22 -11.16
CA GLY A 126 8.75 -11.18 -10.95
C GLY A 126 8.68 -11.77 -9.53
N TYR A 127 9.29 -11.16 -8.53
CA TYR A 127 9.22 -11.65 -7.14
C TYR A 127 7.89 -11.34 -6.46
N TYR A 128 7.24 -10.22 -6.80
CA TYR A 128 5.89 -9.90 -6.34
C TYR A 128 5.10 -9.15 -7.42
N TYR A 129 3.79 -9.23 -7.33
CA TYR A 129 2.86 -8.51 -8.19
C TYR A 129 1.90 -7.69 -7.35
N ALA A 130 1.69 -6.43 -7.73
CA ALA A 130 0.87 -5.50 -6.99
C ALA A 130 -0.62 -5.85 -7.08
N ILE A 131 -1.33 -5.76 -5.95
CA ILE A 131 -2.75 -6.04 -5.85
C ILE A 131 -3.55 -4.83 -5.36
N VAL A 132 -3.01 -4.04 -4.45
CA VAL A 132 -3.65 -2.85 -3.88
C VAL A 132 -2.65 -1.71 -3.84
N LYS A 133 -3.09 -0.49 -4.16
CA LYS A 133 -2.32 0.74 -3.94
C LYS A 133 -3.06 1.65 -2.97
N GLN A 134 -2.33 2.30 -2.09
CA GLN A 134 -2.86 3.22 -1.10
C GLN A 134 -2.02 4.49 -1.08
N ALA A 135 -2.66 5.65 -1.28
CA ALA A 135 -2.01 6.93 -1.10
C ALA A 135 -1.77 7.17 0.40
N ILE A 136 -0.59 7.63 0.76
CA ILE A 136 -0.26 8.06 2.12
C ILE A 136 -0.49 9.56 2.20
N LEU A 137 -1.55 9.93 2.88
CA LEU A 137 -2.10 11.27 2.91
C LEU A 137 -1.57 12.06 4.10
N LEU A 138 -1.33 13.34 3.88
CA LEU A 138 -1.37 14.35 4.93
C LEU A 138 -2.83 14.75 5.09
N ALA A 139 -3.50 14.13 6.05
CA ALA A 139 -4.94 14.26 6.29
C ALA A 139 -5.24 15.30 7.37
N TYR A 140 -6.41 15.93 7.26
CA TYR A 140 -6.90 16.89 8.26
C TYR A 140 -8.43 16.79 8.40
N ASP A 141 -8.96 17.27 9.52
CA ASP A 141 -10.41 17.37 9.73
C ASP A 141 -10.99 18.60 9.00
N SER A 142 -11.66 18.39 7.87
CA SER A 142 -12.25 19.48 7.08
C SER A 142 -13.53 20.07 7.70
N ASN A 143 -14.01 19.52 8.83
CA ASN A 143 -15.04 20.20 9.62
C ASN A 143 -14.45 21.35 10.45
N GLN A 144 -13.13 21.35 10.69
CA GLN A 144 -12.44 22.33 11.53
C GLN A 144 -11.43 23.19 10.76
N LEU A 145 -10.88 22.69 9.67
CA LEU A 145 -9.95 23.41 8.80
C LEU A 145 -10.50 23.44 7.37
N SER A 146 -10.71 24.64 6.83
CA SER A 146 -11.02 24.74 5.40
C SER A 146 -9.83 24.33 4.53
N PRO A 147 -10.06 23.96 3.26
CA PRO A 147 -8.94 23.64 2.35
C PRO A 147 -7.92 24.78 2.21
N GLU A 148 -8.34 26.04 2.36
CA GLU A 148 -7.46 27.21 2.29
C GLU A 148 -6.56 27.33 3.53
N GLU A 149 -7.08 26.96 4.71
CA GLU A 149 -6.39 27.01 6.00
C GLU A 149 -5.54 25.77 6.28
N ALA A 150 -5.78 24.68 5.56
CA ALA A 150 -5.05 23.42 5.73
C ALA A 150 -3.64 23.47 5.11
N PRO A 151 -2.69 22.66 5.62
CA PRO A 151 -1.37 22.53 5.01
C PRO A 151 -1.48 21.99 3.58
N LYS A 152 -0.55 22.41 2.72
CA LYS A 152 -0.49 21.97 1.31
C LYS A 152 0.55 20.89 1.07
N ASP A 153 1.54 20.81 1.95
CA ASP A 153 2.62 19.83 1.91
C ASP A 153 3.15 19.58 3.32
N TRP A 154 3.93 18.52 3.49
CA TRP A 154 4.55 18.15 4.76
C TRP A 154 5.43 19.28 5.36
N PRO A 155 6.28 20.00 4.60
CA PRO A 155 7.08 21.11 5.12
C PRO A 155 6.26 22.21 5.80
N ASP A 156 5.03 22.44 5.36
CA ASP A 156 4.16 23.43 5.99
C ASP A 156 3.99 23.21 7.50
N LEU A 157 4.06 21.94 7.94
CA LEU A 157 3.81 21.57 9.34
C LEU A 157 4.85 22.16 10.30
N TRP A 158 6.10 22.27 9.87
CA TRP A 158 7.17 22.82 10.71
C TRP A 158 7.59 24.21 10.30
N GLU A 159 7.39 24.63 9.06
CA GLU A 159 7.75 25.96 8.58
C GLU A 159 6.73 27.05 8.97
N LYS A 160 5.46 26.67 9.22
CA LYS A 160 4.37 27.58 9.53
C LYS A 160 3.90 27.40 10.98
N GLU A 161 4.14 28.41 11.82
CA GLU A 161 3.76 28.39 13.26
C GLU A 161 2.28 28.06 13.51
N GLU A 162 1.41 28.37 12.55
CA GLU A 162 -0.02 28.10 12.67
C GLU A 162 -0.37 26.61 12.76
N PHE A 163 0.51 25.71 12.34
CA PHE A 163 0.35 24.26 12.42
C PHE A 163 1.04 23.62 13.62
N TRP A 164 1.90 24.35 14.32
CA TRP A 164 2.62 23.81 15.47
C TRP A 164 1.66 23.25 16.53
N THR A 165 1.95 22.10 17.05
CA THR A 165 1.13 21.29 17.96
C THR A 165 -0.20 20.80 17.41
N LYS A 166 -0.59 21.17 16.19
CA LYS A 166 -1.85 20.72 15.58
C LYS A 166 -1.73 19.44 14.75
N TYR A 167 -0.54 18.91 14.59
CA TYR A 167 -0.33 17.65 13.88
C TYR A 167 0.30 16.60 14.79
N GLU A 168 -0.05 15.34 14.50
CA GLU A 168 0.55 14.22 15.22
C GLU A 168 1.99 13.96 14.78
N SER A 169 2.87 13.63 15.74
CA SER A 169 4.16 13.02 15.50
C SER A 169 4.23 11.69 16.22
N GLN A 170 4.36 10.58 15.47
CA GLN A 170 4.35 9.23 16.02
C GLN A 170 5.65 8.95 16.78
N ILE A 171 5.55 8.49 18.03
CA ILE A 171 6.72 8.11 18.82
C ILE A 171 7.23 6.70 18.51
N LYS A 172 6.42 5.87 17.83
CA LYS A 172 6.81 4.54 17.38
C LYS A 172 6.98 4.53 15.86
N LEU A 173 8.23 4.46 15.42
CA LEU A 173 8.59 4.57 14.00
C LEU A 173 8.55 3.23 13.23
N THR A 174 7.97 2.17 13.81
CA THR A 174 7.91 0.84 13.16
C THR A 174 6.67 0.65 12.29
N GLY A 175 5.69 1.58 12.36
CA GLY A 175 4.46 1.53 11.57
C GLY A 175 4.70 1.72 10.07
N GLY A 176 4.00 0.96 9.23
CA GLY A 176 4.14 1.05 7.77
C GLY A 176 3.83 2.46 7.25
N THR A 177 2.74 3.08 7.70
CA THR A 177 2.35 4.45 7.32
C THR A 177 3.43 5.45 7.74
N THR A 178 3.90 5.40 8.98
CA THR A 178 4.93 6.29 9.51
C THR A 178 6.23 6.18 8.70
N ARG A 179 6.66 4.96 8.38
CA ARG A 179 7.87 4.75 7.54
C ARG A 179 7.72 5.30 6.13
N ASN A 180 6.52 5.20 5.53
CA ASN A 180 6.26 5.83 4.24
C ASN A 180 6.30 7.36 4.33
N VAL A 181 5.76 7.96 5.40
CA VAL A 181 5.86 9.41 5.63
C VAL A 181 7.31 9.85 5.78
N LEU A 182 8.09 9.16 6.62
CA LEU A 182 9.51 9.46 6.81
C LEU A 182 10.29 9.31 5.50
N ALA A 183 10.00 8.28 4.71
CA ALA A 183 10.57 8.12 3.38
C ALA A 183 10.20 9.31 2.47
N GLY A 184 8.91 9.70 2.44
CA GLY A 184 8.43 10.82 1.64
C GLY A 184 9.06 12.17 2.02
N ILE A 185 9.38 12.38 3.29
CA ILE A 185 10.08 13.60 3.74
C ILE A 185 11.57 13.50 3.40
N LEU A 186 12.26 12.47 3.87
CA LEU A 186 13.72 12.36 3.77
C LEU A 186 14.22 12.23 2.33
N THR A 187 13.51 11.51 1.46
CA THR A 187 13.96 11.35 0.06
C THR A 187 13.88 12.62 -0.79
N ARG A 188 13.31 13.69 -0.26
CA ARG A 188 13.41 15.03 -0.88
C ARG A 188 14.80 15.68 -0.69
N TYR A 189 15.60 15.13 0.21
CA TYR A 189 16.88 15.66 0.66
C TYR A 189 18.02 14.66 0.47
N VAL A 190 17.92 13.79 -0.56
CA VAL A 190 18.96 12.80 -0.85
C VAL A 190 20.28 13.49 -1.18
N ASP A 191 21.34 13.08 -0.49
CA ASP A 191 22.71 13.49 -0.72
C ASP A 191 23.62 12.25 -0.57
N PRO A 192 24.25 11.78 -1.65
CA PRO A 192 25.13 10.60 -1.59
C PRO A 192 26.32 10.75 -0.63
N ASP A 193 26.74 11.99 -0.37
CA ASP A 193 27.83 12.31 0.56
C ASP A 193 27.31 12.64 1.98
N GLY A 194 25.98 12.71 2.14
CA GLY A 194 25.31 12.98 3.41
C GLY A 194 25.26 11.76 4.33
N GLU A 195 25.00 12.01 5.61
CA GLU A 195 24.85 10.95 6.60
C GLU A 195 23.65 10.06 6.26
N LEU A 196 23.87 8.75 6.15
CA LEU A 196 22.88 7.76 5.73
C LEU A 196 22.19 8.11 4.39
N GLY A 197 22.92 8.83 3.49
CA GLY A 197 22.41 9.22 2.17
C GLY A 197 21.49 10.44 2.17
N ILE A 198 21.40 11.18 3.29
CA ILE A 198 20.53 12.35 3.48
C ILE A 198 21.39 13.58 3.85
N SER A 199 21.05 14.73 3.28
CA SER A 199 21.73 16.00 3.57
C SER A 199 21.46 16.49 5.00
N GLU A 200 22.30 17.40 5.49
CA GLU A 200 22.08 18.07 6.77
C GLU A 200 20.73 18.83 6.81
N GLU A 201 20.30 19.40 5.68
CA GLU A 201 18.99 20.03 5.55
C GLU A 201 17.84 19.05 5.80
N GLY A 202 17.93 17.82 5.26
CA GLY A 202 16.93 16.78 5.47
C GLY A 202 16.85 16.33 6.92
N TRP A 203 17.97 16.19 7.59
CA TRP A 203 17.99 15.87 9.02
C TRP A 203 17.45 17.01 9.88
N ASN A 204 17.72 18.24 9.53
CA ASN A 204 17.13 19.40 10.19
C ASN A 204 15.60 19.44 9.99
N ALA A 205 15.10 19.18 8.77
CA ALA A 205 13.68 19.12 8.49
C ALA A 205 12.96 18.07 9.36
N ILE A 206 13.56 16.89 9.55
CA ILE A 206 13.02 15.86 10.45
C ILE A 206 13.06 16.34 11.91
N GLY A 207 14.13 17.01 12.32
CA GLY A 207 14.23 17.60 13.67
C GLY A 207 13.08 18.57 13.95
N GLU A 208 12.83 19.50 13.03
CA GLU A 208 11.73 20.47 13.12
C GLU A 208 10.35 19.79 13.11
N PHE A 209 10.16 18.74 12.27
CA PHE A 209 8.92 17.96 12.26
C PHE A 209 8.59 17.37 13.63
N PHE A 210 9.57 16.77 14.32
CA PHE A 210 9.34 16.21 15.65
C PHE A 210 9.29 17.27 16.75
N ALA A 211 10.01 18.37 16.61
CA ALA A 211 10.02 19.45 17.61
C ALA A 211 8.69 20.19 17.70
N HIS A 212 7.97 20.32 16.58
CA HIS A 212 6.72 21.09 16.51
C HIS A 212 5.45 20.23 16.48
N GLY A 213 5.55 18.90 16.30
CA GLY A 213 4.43 17.98 16.36
C GLY A 213 3.97 17.65 17.77
N THR A 214 2.75 17.18 17.90
CA THR A 214 2.24 16.59 19.15
C THR A 214 2.62 15.11 19.19
N PRO A 215 3.45 14.66 20.15
CA PRO A 215 3.82 13.27 20.29
C PRO A 215 2.62 12.38 20.57
N VAL A 216 2.49 11.27 19.85
CA VAL A 216 1.36 10.34 19.94
C VAL A 216 1.88 8.94 20.22
N GLU A 217 1.30 8.29 21.25
CA GLU A 217 1.63 6.92 21.62
C GLU A 217 1.11 5.90 20.59
N ASP A 218 1.77 4.75 20.53
CA ASP A 218 1.36 3.64 19.67
C ASP A 218 -0.07 3.19 19.95
N GLY A 219 -0.85 3.01 18.89
CA GLY A 219 -2.26 2.58 18.96
C GLY A 219 -3.26 3.69 19.26
N VAL A 220 -2.82 4.93 19.41
CA VAL A 220 -3.74 6.07 19.46
C VAL A 220 -4.14 6.44 18.04
N ASP A 221 -5.45 6.47 17.81
CA ASP A 221 -6.05 6.75 16.53
C ASP A 221 -6.09 8.27 16.28
N LEU A 222 -5.59 8.71 15.11
CA LEU A 222 -5.63 10.10 14.68
C LEU A 222 -7.05 10.68 14.76
N TYR A 223 -8.05 9.95 14.27
CA TYR A 223 -9.43 10.45 14.22
C TYR A 223 -10.06 10.55 15.62
N ALA A 224 -9.69 9.64 16.53
CA ALA A 224 -10.07 9.78 17.94
C ALA A 224 -9.49 11.06 18.55
N GLN A 225 -8.30 11.49 18.12
CA GLN A 225 -7.73 12.76 18.55
C GLN A 225 -8.43 13.96 17.93
N MET A 226 -8.74 13.92 16.62
CA MET A 226 -9.43 15.00 15.92
C MET A 226 -10.79 15.33 16.53
N VAL A 227 -11.52 14.33 17.06
CA VAL A 227 -12.82 14.52 17.71
C VAL A 227 -12.73 14.76 19.21
N ASN A 228 -11.54 14.69 19.82
CA ASN A 228 -11.34 14.96 21.23
C ASN A 228 -11.12 16.43 21.49
N GLU A 229 -12.09 17.09 22.11
CA GLU A 229 -12.04 18.52 22.46
C GLU A 229 -10.81 18.95 23.29
N ASN A 230 -10.12 18.01 23.95
CA ASN A 230 -8.90 18.27 24.70
C ASN A 230 -7.61 18.03 23.92
N SER A 231 -7.69 17.53 22.70
CA SER A 231 -6.54 17.33 21.82
C SER A 231 -6.36 18.54 20.91
N PRO A 232 -5.14 19.04 20.71
CA PRO A 232 -4.89 20.08 19.70
C PRO A 232 -4.77 19.47 18.28
N VAL A 233 -4.69 18.13 18.14
CA VAL A 233 -4.38 17.46 16.89
C VAL A 233 -5.56 17.47 15.94
N LEU A 234 -5.37 18.07 14.78
CA LEU A 234 -6.32 18.17 13.68
C LEU A 234 -5.77 17.61 12.36
N ILE A 235 -4.48 17.29 12.33
CA ILE A 235 -3.71 16.95 11.13
C ILE A 235 -2.84 15.74 11.44
N GLY A 236 -2.69 14.84 10.48
CA GLY A 236 -1.80 13.70 10.64
C GLY A 236 -1.69 12.82 9.40
N GLN A 237 -1.07 11.67 9.58
CA GLN A 237 -0.84 10.69 8.52
C GLN A 237 -1.99 9.70 8.42
N MET A 238 -2.45 9.44 7.19
CA MET A 238 -3.50 8.44 6.94
C MET A 238 -3.28 7.73 5.62
N TRP A 239 -3.60 6.45 5.55
CA TRP A 239 -3.70 5.72 4.29
C TRP A 239 -5.09 5.87 3.70
N SER A 240 -5.19 5.94 2.38
CA SER A 240 -6.43 6.32 1.70
C SER A 240 -7.64 5.44 2.07
N SER A 241 -7.52 4.11 2.13
CA SER A 241 -8.65 3.25 2.49
C SER A 241 -9.04 3.37 3.97
N GLY A 242 -8.15 3.85 4.83
CA GLY A 242 -8.45 4.16 6.22
C GLY A 242 -9.31 5.40 6.36
N ALA A 243 -9.08 6.43 5.55
CA ALA A 243 -9.82 7.68 5.61
C ALA A 243 -11.34 7.46 5.55
N ASP A 244 -11.81 6.73 4.52
CA ASP A 244 -13.26 6.43 4.38
C ASP A 244 -13.83 5.66 5.57
N GLN A 245 -13.07 4.70 6.09
CA GLN A 245 -13.50 3.88 7.23
C GLN A 245 -13.64 4.72 8.50
N TYR A 246 -12.67 5.59 8.76
CA TYR A 246 -12.64 6.41 9.98
C TYR A 246 -13.59 7.59 9.89
N ASP A 247 -13.82 8.16 8.71
CA ASP A 247 -14.85 9.18 8.48
C ASP A 247 -16.24 8.66 8.91
N GLU A 248 -16.57 7.43 8.51
CA GLU A 248 -17.83 6.80 8.90
C GLU A 248 -17.89 6.52 10.41
N GLN A 249 -16.77 6.09 11.00
CA GLN A 249 -16.72 5.73 12.42
C GLN A 249 -16.78 6.94 13.35
N TYR A 250 -16.08 8.03 13.02
CA TYR A 250 -15.91 9.19 13.91
C TYR A 250 -16.74 10.42 13.51
N GLY A 251 -17.36 10.41 12.33
CA GLY A 251 -18.08 11.57 11.80
C GLY A 251 -17.15 12.72 11.39
N VAL A 252 -15.90 12.42 11.16
CA VAL A 252 -14.92 13.35 10.58
C VAL A 252 -15.20 13.42 9.07
N LYS A 253 -14.83 14.52 8.45
CA LYS A 253 -14.74 14.63 7.01
C LYS A 253 -13.28 14.87 6.63
N THR A 254 -12.63 13.85 6.13
CA THR A 254 -11.22 13.92 5.76
C THR A 254 -11.00 14.89 4.61
N GLY A 255 -10.23 15.95 4.87
CA GLY A 255 -9.53 16.70 3.85
C GLY A 255 -8.09 16.19 3.75
N TYR A 256 -7.43 16.42 2.63
CA TYR A 256 -6.04 15.99 2.44
C TYR A 256 -5.27 16.97 1.57
N ALA A 257 -3.96 17.07 1.83
CA ALA A 257 -3.06 17.85 0.99
C ALA A 257 -2.78 17.13 -0.33
N VAL A 258 -2.55 17.93 -1.37
CA VAL A 258 -2.08 17.45 -2.69
C VAL A 258 -0.74 18.13 -2.99
N PRO A 259 0.38 17.59 -2.47
CA PRO A 259 1.71 18.16 -2.71
C PRO A 259 2.07 18.17 -4.19
N GLU A 260 2.82 19.20 -4.64
CA GLU A 260 3.30 19.27 -6.03
C GLU A 260 4.23 18.11 -6.39
N VAL A 261 4.99 17.62 -5.41
CA VAL A 261 5.87 16.45 -5.59
C VAL A 261 5.14 15.12 -5.54
N GLY A 262 3.83 15.13 -5.28
CA GLY A 262 3.03 13.93 -5.06
C GLY A 262 3.11 13.39 -3.63
N VAL A 263 2.56 12.20 -3.43
CA VAL A 263 2.51 11.50 -2.14
C VAL A 263 3.19 10.14 -2.24
N PRO A 264 3.74 9.61 -1.13
CA PRO A 264 4.17 8.21 -1.09
C PRO A 264 2.99 7.27 -1.32
N TYR A 265 3.22 6.18 -2.02
CA TYR A 265 2.24 5.10 -2.14
C TYR A 265 2.70 3.86 -1.39
N ALA A 266 1.84 3.31 -0.56
CA ALA A 266 1.98 1.95 -0.08
C ALA A 266 1.34 1.01 -1.11
N VAL A 267 2.19 0.23 -1.78
CA VAL A 267 1.77 -0.76 -2.76
C VAL A 267 1.82 -2.13 -2.10
N GLU A 268 0.65 -2.73 -1.91
CA GLU A 268 0.54 -4.10 -1.41
C GLU A 268 0.67 -5.07 -2.57
N GLY A 269 1.42 -6.14 -2.36
CA GLY A 269 1.66 -7.15 -3.38
C GLY A 269 1.27 -8.55 -2.93
N VAL A 270 1.40 -9.50 -3.83
CA VAL A 270 1.30 -10.95 -3.58
C VAL A 270 2.55 -11.62 -4.12
N ALA A 271 3.13 -12.54 -3.34
CA ALA A 271 4.37 -13.24 -3.65
C ALA A 271 4.33 -14.69 -3.18
N ILE A 272 5.15 -15.54 -3.80
CA ILE A 272 5.32 -16.94 -3.42
C ILE A 272 6.61 -17.10 -2.62
N VAL A 273 6.52 -17.79 -1.49
CA VAL A 273 7.67 -18.09 -0.65
C VAL A 273 8.49 -19.22 -1.28
N LYS A 274 9.80 -19.03 -1.37
CA LYS A 274 10.71 -19.92 -2.12
C LYS A 274 10.70 -21.37 -1.65
N THR A 275 10.45 -21.59 -0.37
CA THR A 275 10.49 -22.93 0.26
C THR A 275 9.16 -23.67 0.19
N THR A 276 8.13 -23.10 -0.45
CA THR A 276 6.82 -23.76 -0.62
C THR A 276 6.96 -25.11 -1.29
N LYS A 277 6.16 -26.07 -0.83
CA LYS A 277 6.01 -27.38 -1.46
C LYS A 277 4.77 -27.46 -2.36
N ASN A 278 3.98 -26.41 -2.36
CA ASN A 278 2.70 -26.29 -3.05
C ASN A 278 2.78 -25.25 -4.19
N PHE A 279 3.93 -25.16 -4.87
CA PHE A 279 4.24 -24.11 -5.83
C PHE A 279 3.16 -23.93 -6.92
N ASP A 280 2.71 -25.03 -7.52
CA ASP A 280 1.70 -24.99 -8.59
C ASP A 280 0.35 -24.43 -8.09
N GLU A 281 -0.05 -24.77 -6.85
CA GLU A 281 -1.27 -24.25 -6.25
C GLU A 281 -1.09 -22.79 -5.84
N ALA A 282 0.09 -22.41 -5.33
CA ALA A 282 0.42 -21.02 -5.02
C ALA A 282 0.39 -20.12 -6.26
N GLN A 283 0.91 -20.60 -7.42
CA GLN A 283 0.79 -19.88 -8.69
C GLN A 283 -0.66 -19.71 -9.13
N ARG A 284 -1.48 -20.76 -9.01
CA ARG A 284 -2.93 -20.68 -9.29
C ARG A 284 -3.61 -19.63 -8.42
N PHE A 285 -3.25 -19.59 -7.13
CA PHE A 285 -3.79 -18.61 -6.21
C PHE A 285 -3.38 -17.19 -6.59
N VAL A 286 -2.11 -16.95 -6.94
CA VAL A 286 -1.64 -15.62 -7.40
C VAL A 286 -2.41 -15.21 -8.66
N GLU A 287 -2.55 -16.12 -9.64
CA GLU A 287 -3.31 -15.87 -10.87
C GLU A 287 -4.77 -15.48 -10.57
N TRP A 288 -5.43 -16.20 -9.68
CA TRP A 288 -6.79 -15.94 -9.27
C TRP A 288 -6.94 -14.66 -8.44
N PHE A 289 -6.09 -14.47 -7.41
CA PHE A 289 -6.26 -13.41 -6.43
C PHE A 289 -6.06 -12.02 -7.02
N GLY A 290 -5.09 -11.82 -7.91
CA GLY A 290 -4.83 -10.53 -8.55
C GLY A 290 -5.70 -10.24 -9.78
N SER A 291 -6.58 -11.16 -10.17
CA SER A 291 -7.48 -10.95 -11.31
C SER A 291 -8.42 -9.76 -11.09
N ALA A 292 -8.82 -9.09 -12.17
CA ALA A 292 -9.69 -7.93 -12.13
C ALA A 292 -11.01 -8.20 -11.39
N GLN A 293 -11.58 -9.42 -11.54
CA GLN A 293 -12.80 -9.79 -10.84
C GLN A 293 -12.60 -9.83 -9.32
N ILE A 294 -11.60 -10.58 -8.85
CA ILE A 294 -11.39 -10.80 -7.41
C ILE A 294 -10.91 -9.50 -6.74
N GLN A 295 -10.03 -8.74 -7.39
CA GLN A 295 -9.62 -7.44 -6.88
C GLN A 295 -10.75 -6.41 -6.90
N GLY A 296 -11.66 -6.48 -7.87
CA GLY A 296 -12.87 -5.67 -7.88
C GLY A 296 -13.83 -6.00 -6.73
N GLU A 297 -14.07 -7.29 -6.47
CA GLU A 297 -14.90 -7.77 -5.35
C GLU A 297 -14.27 -7.38 -3.99
N TRP A 298 -12.94 -7.50 -3.86
CA TRP A 298 -12.18 -7.05 -2.68
C TRP A 298 -12.31 -5.54 -2.46
N SER A 299 -12.14 -4.77 -3.52
CA SER A 299 -12.26 -3.30 -3.48
C SER A 299 -13.65 -2.84 -3.05
N GLU A 300 -14.69 -3.42 -3.63
CA GLU A 300 -16.08 -3.09 -3.31
C GLU A 300 -16.39 -3.38 -1.83
N GLN A 301 -15.89 -4.52 -1.32
CA GLN A 301 -16.11 -4.95 0.07
C GLN A 301 -15.30 -4.13 1.08
N PHE A 302 -14.03 -3.82 0.77
CA PHE A 302 -13.09 -3.27 1.74
C PHE A 302 -12.62 -1.85 1.43
N LYS A 303 -13.25 -1.20 0.44
CA LYS A 303 -12.99 0.19 0.03
C LYS A 303 -11.50 0.44 -0.27
N THR A 304 -10.84 -0.53 -0.93
CA THR A 304 -9.43 -0.38 -1.35
C THR A 304 -9.34 0.11 -2.79
N MET A 305 -8.18 0.65 -3.18
CA MET A 305 -7.88 0.95 -4.59
C MET A 305 -7.09 -0.22 -5.19
N PRO A 306 -7.66 -0.98 -6.14
CA PRO A 306 -6.94 -2.05 -6.81
C PRO A 306 -5.74 -1.51 -7.58
N ALA A 307 -4.64 -2.27 -7.61
CA ALA A 307 -3.53 -2.00 -8.51
C ALA A 307 -3.87 -2.40 -9.96
N ASN A 308 -4.75 -3.41 -10.13
CA ASN A 308 -5.29 -3.82 -11.42
C ASN A 308 -6.25 -2.76 -11.95
N GLU A 309 -5.94 -2.14 -13.09
CA GLU A 309 -6.68 -1.01 -13.65
C GLU A 309 -8.09 -1.40 -14.12
N LEU A 310 -8.29 -2.65 -14.55
CA LEU A 310 -9.63 -3.14 -14.94
C LEU A 310 -10.55 -3.33 -13.73
N ALA A 311 -9.98 -3.51 -12.54
CA ALA A 311 -10.73 -3.58 -11.27
C ALA A 311 -11.04 -2.19 -10.70
N ALA A 312 -10.32 -1.15 -11.13
CA ALA A 312 -10.39 0.20 -10.55
C ALA A 312 -11.80 0.82 -10.60
N GLU A 313 -12.61 0.47 -11.61
CA GLU A 313 -14.00 0.93 -11.72
C GLU A 313 -14.89 0.47 -10.56
N LYS A 314 -14.48 -0.55 -9.83
CA LYS A 314 -15.19 -1.07 -8.65
C LYS A 314 -14.80 -0.36 -7.36
N ALA A 315 -13.72 0.42 -7.37
CA ALA A 315 -13.29 1.17 -6.22
C ALA A 315 -14.28 2.30 -5.89
N PRO A 316 -14.46 2.65 -4.61
CA PRO A 316 -15.23 3.82 -4.23
C PRO A 316 -14.70 5.10 -4.89
N ALA A 317 -15.60 6.03 -5.21
CA ALA A 317 -15.21 7.30 -5.85
C ALA A 317 -14.16 8.08 -5.04
N SER A 318 -14.26 8.04 -3.70
CA SER A 318 -13.26 8.61 -2.78
C SER A 318 -11.87 8.01 -2.97
N GLN A 319 -11.78 6.69 -3.14
CA GLN A 319 -10.51 6.01 -3.38
C GLN A 319 -9.92 6.34 -4.74
N ILE A 320 -10.76 6.43 -5.77
CA ILE A 320 -10.33 6.86 -7.11
C ILE A 320 -9.78 8.29 -7.03
N GLU A 321 -10.45 9.19 -6.31
CA GLU A 321 -10.01 10.58 -6.12
C GLU A 321 -8.68 10.65 -5.35
N MET A 322 -8.59 10.06 -4.16
CA MET A 322 -7.39 10.06 -3.34
C MET A 322 -6.19 9.39 -4.04
N CYS A 323 -6.42 8.30 -4.75
CA CYS A 323 -5.38 7.59 -5.50
C CYS A 323 -5.14 8.17 -6.91
N SER A 324 -5.73 9.31 -7.25
CA SER A 324 -5.37 10.11 -8.43
C SER A 324 -4.25 11.12 -8.15
N ILE A 325 -3.90 11.34 -6.87
CA ILE A 325 -2.76 12.18 -6.50
C ILE A 325 -1.49 11.56 -7.11
N PRO A 326 -0.62 12.35 -7.77
CA PRO A 326 0.63 11.82 -8.33
C PRO A 326 1.48 11.10 -7.27
N ALA A 327 2.12 10.01 -7.66
CA ALA A 327 3.09 9.36 -6.81
C ALA A 327 4.36 10.24 -6.70
N GLN A 328 4.86 10.40 -5.47
CA GLN A 328 6.18 10.98 -5.26
C GLN A 328 7.25 10.03 -5.81
N ASP A 329 8.22 10.57 -6.53
CA ASP A 329 9.38 9.81 -7.00
C ASP A 329 10.30 9.47 -5.81
N ILE A 330 10.29 8.21 -5.39
CA ILE A 330 11.03 7.71 -4.22
C ILE A 330 11.89 6.52 -4.65
N ASP A 331 13.19 6.62 -4.40
CA ASP A 331 14.10 5.46 -4.49
C ASP A 331 13.85 4.49 -3.32
N TRP A 332 12.95 3.54 -3.54
CA TRP A 332 12.60 2.54 -2.54
C TRP A 332 13.74 1.60 -2.18
N ALA A 333 14.75 1.43 -3.04
CA ALA A 333 15.94 0.65 -2.72
C ALA A 333 16.82 1.39 -1.70
N LEU A 334 17.00 2.70 -1.87
CA LEU A 334 17.65 3.56 -0.89
C LEU A 334 16.90 3.53 0.45
N VAL A 335 15.57 3.65 0.42
CA VAL A 335 14.74 3.60 1.62
C VAL A 335 14.90 2.25 2.33
N ALA A 336 14.74 1.14 1.62
CA ALA A 336 14.85 -0.20 2.20
C ALA A 336 16.22 -0.45 2.86
N ALA A 337 17.28 0.07 2.25
CA ALA A 337 18.65 -0.07 2.79
C ALA A 337 18.90 0.75 4.07
N ASN A 338 18.15 1.83 4.29
CA ASN A 338 18.48 2.81 5.33
C ASN A 338 17.37 3.06 6.37
N ILE A 339 16.13 2.68 6.12
CA ILE A 339 14.98 3.07 6.95
C ILE A 339 15.13 2.73 8.43
N ASP A 340 15.72 1.59 8.76
CA ASP A 340 15.93 1.20 10.15
C ASP A 340 16.98 2.13 10.82
N ALA A 341 18.06 2.45 10.12
CA ALA A 341 19.07 3.38 10.60
C ALA A 341 18.53 4.82 10.69
N TRP A 342 17.69 5.25 9.74
CA TRP A 342 17.00 6.52 9.81
C TRP A 342 16.10 6.60 11.06
N CYS A 343 15.28 5.58 11.29
CA CYS A 343 14.42 5.52 12.48
C CYS A 343 15.22 5.53 13.78
N GLU A 344 16.34 4.78 13.85
CA GLU A 344 17.22 4.77 15.02
C GLU A 344 17.81 6.17 15.29
N LYS A 345 18.35 6.82 14.26
CA LYS A 345 18.88 8.19 14.38
C LYS A 345 17.79 9.17 14.84
N ILE A 346 16.59 9.09 14.26
CA ILE A 346 15.47 9.97 14.64
C ILE A 346 15.13 9.79 16.11
N MET A 347 14.99 8.55 16.58
CA MET A 347 14.69 8.26 17.99
C MET A 347 15.76 8.75 18.95
N LEU A 348 17.04 8.68 18.54
CA LEU A 348 18.16 9.05 19.41
C LEU A 348 18.42 10.56 19.46
N GLU A 349 18.21 11.27 18.37
CA GLU A 349 18.66 12.65 18.22
C GLU A 349 17.52 13.68 18.15
N TYR A 350 16.33 13.31 17.66
CA TYR A 350 15.26 14.25 17.35
C TYR A 350 13.95 14.03 18.14
N MET A 351 13.82 12.93 18.88
CA MET A 351 12.62 12.61 19.67
C MET A 351 12.88 12.69 21.20
N GLN A 352 13.64 13.65 21.66
CA GLN A 352 13.97 13.83 23.07
C GLN A 352 12.98 14.71 23.81
#